data_b0cde5e028ea6885acaf66a2ed8d56f1
#
_entry.id   b0cde5e028ea6885acaf66a2ed8d56f1
#
_cell.length_a   1.000
_cell.length_b   1.000
_cell.length_c   1.000
_cell.angle_alpha   90.00
_cell.angle_beta   90.00
_cell.angle_gamma   90.00
#
_symmetry.space_group_name_H-M   'P 1'
#
loop_
_entity.id
_entity.type
_entity.pdbx_description
1 polymer ?
#
loop_
_entity_poly.entity_id
_entity_poly.type
_entity_poly.pdbx_seq_one_letter_code
_entity_poly.pdbx_strand_id
1 'polypeptide(L)'
;IFFETLSNPQIAIANVEKIVEIADKYGVVTVADNTVATAILFNPIKKGVDVVVHSASKYISGQGLSVAGAIVAGEQLNKKLVGNKRYDHFNTADESYHGLVYADLAGAFDIYTLRIRLSLLRDIGATLSAFNAWQLIQGLETLSIRVKEHSKNALKVAEFLESHPKVKSVNYPGLKSSKLNEYVKANFTDGLASGLLSFEVADFETATSVLDNVKIFSVVVNIGDSKSIITHPASTTHQQLPANELAAAGISPGLIRLSIGLENADDLINDLKEALK
;
A
#
# COMPACT_ATOMS: atom_id res chain seq x y z
N ILE A 1 -11.55 3.73 11.86
CA ILE A 1 -10.28 2.97 11.97
C ILE A 1 -9.59 3.05 10.63
N PHE A 2 -8.37 3.62 10.60
CA PHE A 2 -7.52 3.67 9.41
C PHE A 2 -6.39 2.63 9.54
N PHE A 3 -6.14 1.85 8.47
CA PHE A 3 -5.09 0.83 8.45
C PHE A 3 -4.62 0.54 7.02
N GLU A 4 -3.41 -0.01 6.88
CA GLU A 4 -2.91 -0.56 5.62
C GLU A 4 -3.24 -2.04 5.52
N THR A 5 -3.70 -2.50 4.35
CA THR A 5 -3.95 -3.94 4.12
C THR A 5 -2.67 -4.76 4.11
N LEU A 6 -1.63 -4.21 3.52
CA LEU A 6 -0.26 -4.70 3.53
C LEU A 6 0.65 -3.51 3.81
N SER A 7 1.35 -3.55 4.93
CA SER A 7 2.10 -2.39 5.43
C SER A 7 3.47 -2.22 4.77
N ASN A 8 4.01 -1.01 4.87
CA ASN A 8 5.32 -0.61 4.38
C ASN A 8 6.08 0.14 5.50
N PRO A 9 7.30 -0.23 5.85
CA PRO A 9 8.20 -1.22 5.24
C PRO A 9 8.13 -2.63 5.85
N GLN A 10 7.30 -2.86 6.84
CA GLN A 10 7.26 -4.11 7.61
C GLN A 10 6.61 -5.29 6.89
N ILE A 11 5.89 -5.05 5.79
CA ILE A 11 5.22 -6.08 4.98
C ILE A 11 4.29 -6.96 5.83
N ALA A 12 3.67 -6.37 6.84
CA ALA A 12 2.67 -7.05 7.66
C ALA A 12 1.30 -6.98 6.98
N ILE A 13 0.50 -8.03 7.13
CA ILE A 13 -0.88 -8.08 6.62
C ILE A 13 -1.85 -7.87 7.77
N ALA A 14 -2.77 -6.91 7.62
CA ALA A 14 -3.83 -6.66 8.60
C ALA A 14 -4.87 -7.79 8.58
N ASN A 15 -5.35 -8.18 9.76
CA ASN A 15 -6.52 -9.05 9.86
C ASN A 15 -7.79 -8.23 9.59
N VAL A 16 -8.11 -8.07 8.31
CA VAL A 16 -9.18 -7.18 7.83
C VAL A 16 -10.54 -7.59 8.37
N GLU A 17 -10.84 -8.89 8.37
CA GLU A 17 -12.10 -9.41 8.85
C GLU A 17 -12.32 -9.08 10.33
N LYS A 18 -11.26 -9.18 11.15
CA LYS A 18 -11.36 -8.87 12.59
C LYS A 18 -11.48 -7.36 12.83
N ILE A 19 -10.83 -6.54 12.03
CA ILE A 19 -10.95 -5.07 12.11
C ILE A 19 -12.38 -4.66 11.77
N VAL A 20 -12.96 -5.22 10.70
CA VAL A 20 -14.34 -4.97 10.28
C VAL A 20 -15.32 -5.40 11.36
N GLU A 21 -15.19 -6.61 11.91
CA GLU A 21 -16.04 -7.12 13.02
C GLU A 21 -16.06 -6.14 14.20
N ILE A 22 -14.88 -5.67 14.61
CA ILE A 22 -14.78 -4.73 15.73
C ILE A 22 -15.40 -3.37 15.35
N ALA A 23 -15.11 -2.86 14.16
CA ALA A 23 -15.63 -1.59 13.69
C ALA A 23 -17.17 -1.59 13.62
N ASP A 24 -17.76 -2.64 13.09
CA ASP A 24 -19.22 -2.82 12.99
C ASP A 24 -19.88 -2.84 14.37
N LYS A 25 -19.29 -3.58 15.32
CA LYS A 25 -19.78 -3.62 16.70
C LYS A 25 -19.90 -2.24 17.35
N TYR A 26 -19.02 -1.31 17.00
CA TYR A 26 -18.98 0.04 17.58
C TYR A 26 -19.51 1.14 16.64
N GLY A 27 -20.06 0.79 15.48
CA GLY A 27 -20.55 1.74 14.47
C GLY A 27 -19.46 2.67 13.95
N VAL A 28 -18.22 2.16 13.80
CA VAL A 28 -17.06 2.92 13.34
C VAL A 28 -16.76 2.61 11.89
N VAL A 29 -16.53 3.66 11.08
CA VAL A 29 -16.09 3.52 9.69
C VAL A 29 -14.67 2.98 9.62
N THR A 30 -14.45 2.03 8.73
CA THR A 30 -13.13 1.49 8.37
C THR A 30 -12.62 2.12 7.09
N VAL A 31 -11.35 2.50 7.09
CA VAL A 31 -10.64 3.02 5.91
C VAL A 31 -9.38 2.20 5.73
N ALA A 32 -9.27 1.49 4.61
CA ALA A 32 -8.09 0.70 4.30
C ALA A 32 -7.26 1.35 3.20
N ASP A 33 -6.00 1.63 3.47
CA ASP A 33 -5.04 1.91 2.41
C ASP A 33 -4.63 0.58 1.76
N ASN A 34 -5.00 0.43 0.49
CA ASN A 34 -4.75 -0.77 -0.29
C ASN A 34 -3.72 -0.53 -1.41
N THR A 35 -2.85 0.45 -1.22
CA THR A 35 -1.85 0.87 -2.22
C THR A 35 -0.93 -0.28 -2.61
N VAL A 36 -0.41 -1.04 -1.65
CA VAL A 36 0.59 -2.09 -1.89
C VAL A 36 -0.03 -3.34 -2.50
N ALA A 37 -1.14 -3.81 -1.95
CA ALA A 37 -1.82 -5.00 -2.48
C ALA A 37 -2.56 -4.69 -3.80
N THR A 38 -2.99 -3.46 -4.00
CA THR A 38 -3.90 -3.04 -5.08
C THR A 38 -5.23 -3.80 -5.08
N ALA A 39 -6.20 -3.33 -5.84
CA ALA A 39 -7.47 -4.04 -6.05
C ALA A 39 -7.29 -5.37 -6.81
N ILE A 40 -6.13 -5.59 -7.42
CA ILE A 40 -5.82 -6.80 -8.18
C ILE A 40 -5.53 -7.99 -7.25
N LEU A 41 -4.73 -7.78 -6.21
CA LEU A 41 -4.35 -8.86 -5.30
C LEU A 41 -5.35 -9.04 -4.17
N PHE A 42 -5.88 -7.93 -3.64
CA PHE A 42 -6.79 -7.97 -2.49
C PHE A 42 -7.87 -6.90 -2.62
N ASN A 43 -9.12 -7.25 -2.34
CA ASN A 43 -10.25 -6.33 -2.42
C ASN A 43 -10.89 -6.14 -1.03
N PRO A 44 -10.50 -5.09 -0.28
CA PRO A 44 -11.03 -4.86 1.08
C PRO A 44 -12.54 -4.60 1.12
N ILE A 45 -13.13 -3.95 0.10
CA ILE A 45 -14.59 -3.72 0.03
C ILE A 45 -15.36 -5.05 0.10
N LYS A 46 -14.89 -6.08 -0.61
CA LYS A 46 -15.51 -7.41 -0.56
C LYS A 46 -15.35 -8.11 0.80
N LYS A 47 -14.47 -7.60 1.65
CA LYS A 47 -14.27 -8.07 3.03
C LYS A 47 -15.01 -7.21 4.07
N GLY A 48 -15.85 -6.26 3.62
CA GLY A 48 -16.67 -5.40 4.48
C GLY A 48 -16.03 -4.08 4.90
N VAL A 49 -14.87 -3.72 4.36
CA VAL A 49 -14.26 -2.40 4.59
C VAL A 49 -15.13 -1.32 3.96
N ASP A 50 -15.36 -0.21 4.67
CA ASP A 50 -16.27 0.85 4.25
C ASP A 50 -15.67 1.76 3.18
N VAL A 51 -14.38 2.10 3.31
CA VAL A 51 -13.67 2.98 2.38
C VAL A 51 -12.30 2.40 2.08
N VAL A 52 -11.91 2.44 0.82
CA VAL A 52 -10.57 2.07 0.38
C VAL A 52 -9.89 3.28 -0.24
N VAL A 53 -8.64 3.51 0.15
CA VAL A 53 -7.80 4.54 -0.46
C VAL A 53 -6.61 3.91 -1.16
N HIS A 54 -6.15 4.58 -2.21
CA HIS A 54 -4.95 4.20 -2.94
C HIS A 54 -4.09 5.43 -3.20
N SER A 55 -2.80 5.34 -2.95
CA SER A 55 -1.85 6.21 -3.62
C SER A 55 -1.75 5.78 -5.09
N ALA A 56 -2.49 6.45 -5.97
CA ALA A 56 -2.50 6.15 -7.39
C ALA A 56 -1.15 6.44 -8.07
N SER A 57 -0.29 7.22 -7.40
CA SER A 57 1.10 7.49 -7.79
C SER A 57 1.98 6.23 -7.86
N LYS A 58 1.60 5.16 -7.15
CA LYS A 58 2.38 3.92 -6.99
C LYS A 58 2.03 2.92 -8.11
N TYR A 59 1.57 1.73 -7.77
CA TYR A 59 1.25 0.67 -8.72
C TYR A 59 0.26 1.06 -9.82
N ILE A 60 -0.72 1.95 -9.53
CA ILE A 60 -1.70 2.39 -10.54
C ILE A 60 -0.98 3.14 -11.67
N SER A 61 -0.19 4.16 -11.34
CA SER A 61 0.67 4.85 -12.32
C SER A 61 1.73 3.91 -12.90
N GLY A 62 2.42 3.18 -12.03
CA GLY A 62 3.42 2.16 -12.37
C GLY A 62 4.76 2.68 -12.87
N GLN A 63 4.94 4.00 -12.99
CA GLN A 63 6.15 4.63 -13.50
C GLN A 63 6.51 5.94 -12.78
N GLY A 64 5.84 6.26 -11.67
CA GLY A 64 6.11 7.48 -10.90
C GLY A 64 5.81 8.79 -11.65
N LEU A 65 4.92 8.78 -12.63
CA LEU A 65 4.68 9.91 -13.53
C LEU A 65 3.77 10.98 -12.94
N SER A 66 2.88 10.62 -12.02
CA SER A 66 1.85 11.51 -11.50
C SER A 66 1.66 11.32 -10.01
N VAL A 67 1.52 12.41 -9.26
CA VAL A 67 1.09 12.38 -7.87
C VAL A 67 -0.43 12.42 -7.85
N ALA A 68 -1.06 11.34 -7.36
CA ALA A 68 -2.50 11.21 -7.34
C ALA A 68 -2.98 10.23 -6.27
N GLY A 69 -4.25 10.32 -5.92
CA GLY A 69 -4.95 9.38 -5.04
C GLY A 69 -6.29 8.95 -5.61
N ALA A 70 -6.80 7.85 -5.10
CA ALA A 70 -8.15 7.40 -5.37
C ALA A 70 -8.83 7.00 -4.07
N ILE A 71 -10.12 7.37 -3.94
CA ILE A 71 -10.97 7.01 -2.81
C ILE A 71 -12.15 6.22 -3.36
N VAL A 72 -12.42 5.06 -2.79
CA VAL A 72 -13.52 4.18 -3.17
C VAL A 72 -14.39 3.93 -1.94
N ALA A 73 -15.66 4.31 -2.00
CA ALA A 73 -16.64 4.04 -0.95
C ALA A 73 -17.36 2.71 -1.23
N GLY A 74 -17.58 1.93 -0.17
CA GLY A 74 -18.38 0.71 -0.23
C GLY A 74 -19.87 1.02 -0.21
N GLU A 75 -20.68 0.20 -0.88
CA GLU A 75 -22.14 0.39 -1.04
C GLU A 75 -22.88 0.44 0.30
N GLN A 76 -22.34 -0.12 1.36
CA GLN A 76 -22.97 -0.18 2.69
C GLN A 76 -22.66 1.03 3.58
N LEU A 77 -21.75 1.93 3.14
CA LEU A 77 -21.25 3.02 3.96
C LEU A 77 -22.36 3.98 4.43
N ASN A 78 -23.33 4.31 3.57
CA ASN A 78 -24.44 5.17 3.94
C ASN A 78 -25.19 4.66 5.19
N LYS A 79 -25.37 3.34 5.33
CA LYS A 79 -26.07 2.75 6.49
C LYS A 79 -25.32 3.00 7.81
N LYS A 80 -24.00 3.16 7.74
CA LYS A 80 -23.16 3.43 8.91
C LYS A 80 -23.09 4.92 9.25
N LEU A 81 -23.32 5.80 8.27
CA LEU A 81 -23.25 7.25 8.43
C LEU A 81 -24.57 7.86 8.87
N VAL A 82 -25.69 7.44 8.27
CA VAL A 82 -27.02 7.99 8.54
C VAL A 82 -27.45 7.71 9.99
N GLY A 83 -27.85 8.76 10.70
CA GLY A 83 -28.31 8.71 12.09
C GLY A 83 -27.21 8.41 13.13
N ASN A 84 -25.96 8.24 12.72
CA ASN A 84 -24.85 7.96 13.61
C ASN A 84 -24.25 9.27 14.14
N LYS A 85 -24.42 9.53 15.45
CA LYS A 85 -23.90 10.72 16.12
C LYS A 85 -22.40 10.95 16.03
N ARG A 86 -21.63 9.87 15.74
CA ARG A 86 -20.18 9.98 15.51
C ARG A 86 -19.87 10.76 14.22
N TYR A 87 -20.79 10.70 13.25
CA TYR A 87 -20.66 11.33 11.93
C TYR A 87 -21.71 12.41 11.74
N ASP A 88 -21.85 13.28 12.74
CA ASP A 88 -22.90 14.30 12.83
C ASP A 88 -22.89 15.25 11.62
N HIS A 89 -21.71 15.53 11.07
CA HIS A 89 -21.54 16.34 9.87
C HIS A 89 -22.17 15.76 8.58
N PHE A 90 -22.70 14.55 8.60
CA PHE A 90 -23.58 14.04 7.55
C PHE A 90 -25.06 14.20 7.89
N ASN A 91 -25.39 14.39 9.17
CA ASN A 91 -26.74 14.35 9.71
C ASN A 91 -27.28 15.71 10.12
N THR A 92 -26.46 16.76 10.02
CA THR A 92 -26.82 18.16 10.32
C THR A 92 -26.61 19.03 9.09
N ALA A 93 -27.21 20.22 9.09
CA ALA A 93 -27.10 21.18 8.01
C ALA A 93 -25.63 21.61 7.79
N ASP A 94 -25.15 21.51 6.58
CA ASP A 94 -23.82 21.96 6.16
C ASP A 94 -23.93 23.42 5.68
N GLU A 95 -23.55 24.35 6.54
CA GLU A 95 -23.60 25.80 6.24
C GLU A 95 -22.70 26.16 5.05
N SER A 96 -21.62 25.40 4.80
CA SER A 96 -20.77 25.64 3.65
C SER A 96 -21.44 25.29 2.31
N TYR A 97 -22.56 24.54 2.36
CA TYR A 97 -23.31 24.14 1.18
C TYR A 97 -24.82 24.39 1.37
N HIS A 98 -25.19 25.63 1.62
CA HIS A 98 -26.58 26.10 1.68
C HIS A 98 -27.49 25.36 2.68
N GLY A 99 -26.93 24.85 3.76
CA GLY A 99 -27.70 24.13 4.78
C GLY A 99 -28.10 22.69 4.37
N LEU A 100 -27.41 22.07 3.40
CA LEU A 100 -27.68 20.70 2.95
C LEU A 100 -27.45 19.70 4.09
N VAL A 101 -28.41 18.79 4.29
CA VAL A 101 -28.25 17.60 5.14
C VAL A 101 -27.96 16.41 4.24
N TYR A 102 -26.73 15.88 4.27
CA TYR A 102 -26.30 14.80 3.38
C TYR A 102 -27.11 13.52 3.59
N ALA A 103 -27.48 13.22 4.86
CA ALA A 103 -28.27 12.04 5.20
C ALA A 103 -29.59 11.94 4.44
N ASP A 104 -30.21 13.07 4.10
CA ASP A 104 -31.48 13.12 3.36
C ASP A 104 -31.33 12.62 1.91
N LEU A 105 -30.11 12.59 1.39
CA LEU A 105 -29.77 12.14 0.06
C LEU A 105 -29.28 10.69 -0.01
N ALA A 106 -29.16 10.01 1.12
CA ALA A 106 -28.54 8.68 1.22
C ALA A 106 -29.28 7.58 0.43
N GLY A 107 -30.55 7.78 0.09
CA GLY A 107 -31.32 6.86 -0.74
C GLY A 107 -31.00 6.93 -2.25
N ALA A 108 -30.36 8.01 -2.69
CA ALA A 108 -30.07 8.26 -4.11
C ALA A 108 -28.56 8.40 -4.40
N PHE A 109 -27.76 8.74 -3.40
CA PHE A 109 -26.34 9.03 -3.56
C PHE A 109 -25.50 8.32 -2.50
N ASP A 110 -24.24 8.02 -2.84
CA ASP A 110 -23.18 7.82 -1.85
C ASP A 110 -22.86 9.19 -1.21
N ILE A 111 -23.35 9.39 0.01
CA ILE A 111 -23.24 10.68 0.71
C ILE A 111 -21.81 10.99 1.14
N TYR A 112 -20.96 9.96 1.31
CA TYR A 112 -19.57 10.16 1.64
C TYR A 112 -18.82 10.83 0.49
N THR A 113 -18.91 10.25 -0.71
CA THR A 113 -18.27 10.80 -1.92
C THR A 113 -18.91 12.13 -2.31
N LEU A 114 -20.24 12.25 -2.15
CA LEU A 114 -20.96 13.49 -2.42
C LEU A 114 -20.42 14.64 -1.56
N ARG A 115 -20.25 14.43 -0.25
CA ARG A 115 -19.72 15.44 0.65
C ARG A 115 -18.27 15.81 0.32
N ILE A 116 -17.42 14.85 -0.03
CA ILE A 116 -16.04 15.13 -0.48
C ILE A 116 -16.08 16.09 -1.69
N ARG A 117 -16.96 15.85 -2.66
CA ARG A 117 -17.06 16.69 -3.87
C ARG A 117 -17.63 18.06 -3.61
N LEU A 118 -18.71 18.16 -2.81
CA LEU A 118 -19.44 19.40 -2.60
C LEU A 118 -18.79 20.33 -1.57
N SER A 119 -18.00 19.79 -0.64
CA SER A 119 -17.29 20.59 0.37
C SER A 119 -15.79 20.61 0.09
N LEU A 120 -15.11 19.50 0.33
CA LEU A 120 -13.65 19.48 0.34
C LEU A 120 -13.03 19.77 -1.02
N LEU A 121 -13.46 19.07 -2.06
CA LEU A 121 -12.91 19.26 -3.41
C LEU A 121 -13.23 20.64 -3.96
N ARG A 122 -14.46 21.11 -3.78
CA ARG A 122 -14.89 22.44 -4.23
C ARG A 122 -14.09 23.54 -3.56
N ASP A 123 -13.94 23.49 -2.24
CA ASP A 123 -13.37 24.58 -1.47
C ASP A 123 -11.84 24.60 -1.50
N ILE A 124 -11.19 23.42 -1.47
CA ILE A 124 -9.73 23.29 -1.54
C ILE A 124 -9.22 23.32 -2.99
N GLY A 125 -10.03 22.85 -3.95
CA GLY A 125 -9.66 22.81 -5.36
C GLY A 125 -8.57 21.80 -5.72
N ALA A 126 -8.28 20.83 -4.86
CA ALA A 126 -7.26 19.80 -5.07
C ALA A 126 -7.73 18.75 -6.09
N THR A 127 -7.86 19.16 -7.33
CA THR A 127 -8.29 18.29 -8.44
C THR A 127 -7.12 17.86 -9.32
N LEU A 128 -7.23 16.65 -9.85
CA LEU A 128 -6.23 16.09 -10.77
C LEU A 128 -6.35 16.77 -12.15
N SER A 129 -5.21 17.08 -12.79
CA SER A 129 -5.23 17.56 -14.17
C SER A 129 -5.72 16.46 -15.12
N ALA A 130 -6.34 16.85 -16.24
CA ALA A 130 -6.81 15.90 -17.25
C ALA A 130 -5.67 15.03 -17.82
N PHE A 131 -4.47 15.61 -17.98
CA PHE A 131 -3.30 14.88 -18.44
C PHE A 131 -2.84 13.81 -17.45
N ASN A 132 -2.76 14.15 -16.15
CA ASN A 132 -2.41 13.17 -15.13
C ASN A 132 -3.49 12.09 -14.98
N ALA A 133 -4.77 12.44 -15.10
CA ALA A 133 -5.86 11.47 -15.10
C ALA A 133 -5.74 10.48 -16.27
N TRP A 134 -5.42 10.97 -17.47
CA TRP A 134 -5.17 10.13 -18.63
C TRP A 134 -3.99 9.17 -18.41
N GLN A 135 -2.87 9.64 -17.86
CA GLN A 135 -1.73 8.77 -17.51
C GLN A 135 -2.12 7.65 -16.54
N LEU A 136 -2.93 7.95 -15.54
CA LEU A 136 -3.41 6.92 -14.61
C LEU A 136 -4.34 5.91 -15.27
N ILE A 137 -5.20 6.34 -16.21
CA ILE A 137 -6.05 5.45 -17.01
C ILE A 137 -5.18 4.49 -17.83
N GLN A 138 -4.14 4.99 -18.48
CA GLN A 138 -3.19 4.13 -19.20
C GLN A 138 -2.50 3.13 -18.26
N GLY A 139 -2.12 3.56 -17.05
CA GLY A 139 -1.57 2.66 -16.04
C GLY A 139 -2.55 1.56 -15.60
N LEU A 140 -3.84 1.88 -15.48
CA LEU A 140 -4.87 0.91 -15.08
C LEU A 140 -5.04 -0.22 -16.10
N GLU A 141 -4.91 0.06 -17.40
CA GLU A 141 -5.07 -0.94 -18.46
C GLU A 141 -4.10 -2.12 -18.33
N THR A 142 -2.89 -1.86 -17.81
CA THR A 142 -1.85 -2.88 -17.63
C THR A 142 -1.65 -3.29 -16.18
N LEU A 143 -2.39 -2.71 -15.23
CA LEU A 143 -2.17 -2.91 -13.80
C LEU A 143 -2.19 -4.39 -13.40
N SER A 144 -3.16 -5.16 -13.89
CA SER A 144 -3.31 -6.58 -13.55
C SER A 144 -2.09 -7.40 -13.98
N ILE A 145 -1.57 -7.16 -15.19
CA ILE A 145 -0.40 -7.85 -15.72
C ILE A 145 0.84 -7.47 -14.91
N ARG A 146 1.04 -6.17 -14.67
CA ARG A 146 2.20 -5.67 -13.93
C ARG A 146 2.26 -6.20 -12.50
N VAL A 147 1.15 -6.08 -11.76
CA VAL A 147 1.11 -6.50 -10.34
C VAL A 147 1.36 -7.99 -10.18
N LYS A 148 0.87 -8.82 -11.09
CA LYS A 148 1.15 -10.26 -11.11
C LYS A 148 2.63 -10.54 -11.39
N GLU A 149 3.24 -9.83 -12.32
CA GLU A 149 4.66 -10.00 -12.64
C GLU A 149 5.57 -9.47 -11.52
N HIS A 150 5.28 -8.30 -10.97
CA HIS A 150 5.94 -7.79 -9.75
C HIS A 150 5.97 -8.85 -8.63
N SER A 151 4.82 -9.49 -8.38
CA SER A 151 4.71 -10.50 -7.31
C SER A 151 5.49 -11.75 -7.60
N LYS A 152 5.52 -12.22 -8.86
CA LYS A 152 6.31 -13.40 -9.26
C LYS A 152 7.81 -13.13 -9.14
N ASN A 153 8.27 -11.97 -9.61
CA ASN A 153 9.66 -11.56 -9.50
C ASN A 153 10.06 -11.39 -8.03
N ALA A 154 9.20 -10.79 -7.21
CA ALA A 154 9.45 -10.63 -5.79
C ALA A 154 9.59 -11.96 -5.06
N LEU A 155 8.80 -12.96 -5.42
CA LEU A 155 8.93 -14.30 -4.83
C LEU A 155 10.29 -14.92 -5.15
N LYS A 156 10.73 -14.88 -6.42
CA LYS A 156 12.04 -15.42 -6.82
C LYS A 156 13.20 -14.71 -6.10
N VAL A 157 13.15 -13.38 -6.01
CA VAL A 157 14.15 -12.58 -5.29
C VAL A 157 14.13 -12.92 -3.80
N ALA A 158 12.96 -13.07 -3.19
CA ALA A 158 12.82 -13.42 -1.77
C ALA A 158 13.39 -14.82 -1.47
N GLU A 159 13.12 -15.82 -2.32
CA GLU A 159 13.67 -17.17 -2.19
C GLU A 159 15.20 -17.18 -2.30
N PHE A 160 15.77 -16.40 -3.20
CA PHE A 160 17.23 -16.21 -3.28
C PHE A 160 17.79 -15.59 -2.00
N LEU A 161 17.20 -14.48 -1.54
CA LEU A 161 17.67 -13.79 -0.33
C LEU A 161 17.55 -14.66 0.92
N GLU A 162 16.48 -15.46 1.04
CA GLU A 162 16.28 -16.39 2.17
C GLU A 162 17.40 -17.43 2.27
N SER A 163 17.97 -17.83 1.15
CA SER A 163 19.08 -18.80 1.09
C SER A 163 20.47 -18.17 1.20
N HIS A 164 20.58 -16.82 1.20
CA HIS A 164 21.87 -16.15 1.12
C HIS A 164 22.55 -16.02 2.49
N PRO A 165 23.84 -16.42 2.67
CA PRO A 165 24.50 -16.50 3.99
C PRO A 165 24.67 -15.14 4.71
N LYS A 166 24.68 -14.02 3.98
CA LYS A 166 24.77 -12.66 4.57
C LYS A 166 23.42 -12.05 4.94
N VAL A 167 22.31 -12.73 4.64
CA VAL A 167 20.94 -12.30 4.96
C VAL A 167 20.48 -12.99 6.23
N LYS A 168 20.09 -12.20 7.23
CA LYS A 168 19.61 -12.69 8.53
C LYS A 168 18.16 -13.14 8.47
N SER A 169 17.33 -12.37 7.76
CA SER A 169 15.90 -12.65 7.62
C SER A 169 15.35 -12.00 6.35
N VAL A 170 14.27 -12.59 5.83
CA VAL A 170 13.49 -12.02 4.71
C VAL A 170 12.06 -11.94 5.15
N ASN A 171 11.45 -10.76 4.97
CA ASN A 171 10.04 -10.56 5.23
C ASN A 171 9.29 -10.40 3.89
N TYR A 172 8.66 -11.50 3.47
CA TYR A 172 7.82 -11.56 2.29
C TYR A 172 6.71 -12.60 2.51
N PRO A 173 5.43 -12.19 2.50
CA PRO A 173 4.32 -13.10 2.82
C PRO A 173 4.14 -14.26 1.82
N GLY A 174 4.70 -14.15 0.61
CA GLY A 174 4.68 -15.20 -0.41
C GLY A 174 5.64 -16.37 -0.15
N LEU A 175 6.65 -16.23 0.72
CA LEU A 175 7.58 -17.30 1.07
C LEU A 175 6.86 -18.44 1.80
N LYS A 176 7.24 -19.68 1.52
CA LYS A 176 6.69 -20.86 2.21
C LYS A 176 6.98 -20.88 3.70
N SER A 177 8.09 -20.29 4.12
CA SER A 177 8.52 -20.12 5.51
C SER A 177 7.72 -19.04 6.26
N SER A 178 7.06 -18.14 5.54
CA SER A 178 6.31 -17.05 6.14
C SER A 178 5.05 -17.55 6.86
N LYS A 179 4.86 -17.09 8.09
CA LYS A 179 3.62 -17.35 8.87
C LYS A 179 2.36 -16.82 8.18
N LEU A 180 2.51 -15.88 7.23
CA LEU A 180 1.40 -15.27 6.48
C LEU A 180 1.11 -16.00 5.16
N ASN A 181 1.92 -16.98 4.77
CA ASN A 181 1.79 -17.66 3.48
C ASN A 181 0.42 -18.30 3.26
N GLU A 182 -0.09 -19.03 4.26
CA GLU A 182 -1.42 -19.65 4.16
C GLU A 182 -2.55 -18.61 4.07
N TYR A 183 -2.43 -17.48 4.78
CA TYR A 183 -3.40 -16.40 4.66
C TYR A 183 -3.38 -15.78 3.25
N VAL A 184 -2.20 -15.56 2.70
CA VAL A 184 -2.04 -15.04 1.32
C VAL A 184 -2.65 -16.00 0.30
N LYS A 185 -2.35 -17.28 0.38
CA LYS A 185 -2.93 -18.30 -0.51
C LYS A 185 -4.45 -18.34 -0.47
N ALA A 186 -5.03 -18.17 0.72
CA ALA A 186 -6.47 -18.22 0.92
C ALA A 186 -7.22 -16.94 0.51
N ASN A 187 -6.57 -15.77 0.61
CA ASN A 187 -7.26 -14.48 0.54
C ASN A 187 -6.80 -13.57 -0.60
N PHE A 188 -5.58 -13.77 -1.12
CA PHE A 188 -5.04 -12.96 -2.20
C PHE A 188 -5.21 -13.65 -3.55
N THR A 189 -5.45 -12.89 -4.58
CA THR A 189 -5.61 -13.40 -5.95
C THR A 189 -4.38 -14.22 -6.36
N ASP A 190 -4.62 -15.43 -6.83
CA ASP A 190 -3.59 -16.40 -7.26
C ASP A 190 -2.52 -16.71 -6.18
N GLY A 191 -2.78 -16.39 -4.90
CA GLY A 191 -1.82 -16.53 -3.81
C GLY A 191 -0.59 -15.63 -3.93
N LEU A 192 -0.70 -14.52 -4.65
CA LEU A 192 0.40 -13.57 -4.89
C LEU A 192 0.47 -12.49 -3.79
N ALA A 193 1.68 -12.11 -3.37
CA ALA A 193 1.90 -11.30 -2.17
C ALA A 193 2.47 -9.89 -2.41
N SER A 194 2.32 -9.31 -3.58
CA SER A 194 2.85 -8.00 -4.01
C SER A 194 4.30 -8.01 -4.49
N GLY A 195 4.75 -6.85 -5.00
CA GLY A 195 6.14 -6.61 -5.40
C GLY A 195 7.03 -6.03 -4.30
N LEU A 196 6.51 -5.89 -3.06
CA LEU A 196 7.23 -5.27 -1.96
C LEU A 196 7.73 -6.34 -0.98
N LEU A 197 9.03 -6.30 -0.64
CA LEU A 197 9.65 -7.16 0.35
C LEU A 197 10.70 -6.39 1.16
N SER A 198 11.09 -6.92 2.30
CA SER A 198 12.25 -6.44 3.05
C SER A 198 13.13 -7.59 3.51
N PHE A 199 14.40 -7.31 3.70
CA PHE A 199 15.35 -8.26 4.25
C PHE A 199 16.34 -7.56 5.18
N GLU A 200 17.00 -8.31 6.03
CA GLU A 200 17.93 -7.80 7.03
C GLU A 200 19.31 -8.37 6.81
N VAL A 201 20.31 -7.49 6.80
CA VAL A 201 21.73 -7.82 6.81
C VAL A 201 22.35 -7.55 8.18
N ALA A 202 23.67 -7.72 8.31
CA ALA A 202 24.36 -7.67 9.60
C ALA A 202 24.17 -6.34 10.36
N ASP A 203 24.33 -5.22 9.69
CA ASP A 203 24.42 -3.89 10.29
C ASP A 203 24.19 -2.79 9.24
N PHE A 204 24.33 -1.54 9.69
CA PHE A 204 24.17 -0.34 8.88
C PHE A 204 25.21 -0.27 7.74
N GLU A 205 26.46 -0.58 8.03
CA GLU A 205 27.56 -0.54 7.06
C GLU A 205 27.34 -1.55 5.94
N THR A 206 26.93 -2.76 6.30
CA THR A 206 26.57 -3.78 5.29
C THR A 206 25.38 -3.35 4.46
N ALA A 207 24.33 -2.76 5.08
CA ALA A 207 23.15 -2.30 4.36
C ALA A 207 23.50 -1.19 3.35
N THR A 208 24.27 -0.18 3.77
CA THR A 208 24.68 0.92 2.89
C THR A 208 25.60 0.44 1.79
N SER A 209 26.53 -0.49 2.08
CA SER A 209 27.37 -1.12 1.07
C SER A 209 26.54 -1.83 -0.01
N VAL A 210 25.48 -2.52 0.36
CA VAL A 210 24.58 -3.16 -0.64
C VAL A 210 23.96 -2.10 -1.55
N LEU A 211 23.45 -0.99 -0.97
CA LEU A 211 22.85 0.08 -1.77
C LEU A 211 23.86 0.74 -2.73
N ASP A 212 25.11 0.90 -2.30
CA ASP A 212 26.16 1.54 -3.11
C ASP A 212 26.65 0.64 -4.25
N ASN A 213 26.46 -0.68 -4.15
CA ASN A 213 27.00 -1.66 -5.11
C ASN A 213 25.96 -2.21 -6.11
N VAL A 214 24.64 -2.00 -5.90
CA VAL A 214 23.64 -2.39 -6.89
C VAL A 214 23.76 -1.53 -8.16
N LYS A 215 23.45 -2.13 -9.31
CA LYS A 215 23.57 -1.50 -10.63
C LYS A 215 22.24 -1.41 -11.37
N ILE A 216 21.32 -2.33 -11.11
CA ILE A 216 19.99 -2.36 -11.74
C ILE A 216 18.98 -1.65 -10.86
N PHE A 217 19.04 -1.86 -9.56
CA PHE A 217 18.12 -1.22 -8.62
C PHE A 217 18.36 0.29 -8.55
N SER A 218 17.29 1.06 -8.64
CA SER A 218 17.32 2.50 -8.37
C SER A 218 17.28 2.76 -6.87
N VAL A 219 18.25 3.52 -6.35
CA VAL A 219 18.31 3.92 -4.93
C VAL A 219 17.44 5.17 -4.74
N VAL A 220 16.15 4.99 -4.51
CA VAL A 220 15.17 6.07 -4.33
C VAL A 220 14.07 5.65 -3.37
N VAL A 221 13.32 6.64 -2.85
CA VAL A 221 12.20 6.43 -1.92
C VAL A 221 10.89 6.38 -2.70
N ASN A 222 10.58 5.26 -3.33
CA ASN A 222 9.29 5.00 -3.98
C ASN A 222 8.94 3.52 -3.88
N ILE A 223 7.76 3.12 -4.38
CA ILE A 223 7.31 1.73 -4.51
C ILE A 223 6.39 1.59 -5.73
N GLY A 224 6.26 0.37 -6.26
CA GLY A 224 5.27 0.05 -7.29
C GLY A 224 5.62 0.58 -8.67
N ASP A 225 6.87 0.96 -8.90
CA ASP A 225 7.40 1.34 -10.21
C ASP A 225 7.72 0.08 -11.03
N SER A 226 7.65 0.20 -12.34
CA SER A 226 8.10 -0.85 -13.27
C SER A 226 9.61 -1.15 -13.15
N LYS A 227 10.38 -0.21 -12.60
CA LYS A 227 11.79 -0.37 -12.24
C LYS A 227 11.92 -0.84 -10.81
N SER A 228 12.86 -1.73 -10.57
CA SER A 228 13.21 -2.18 -9.23
C SER A 228 13.87 -1.09 -8.41
N ILE A 229 13.44 -0.94 -7.18
CA ILE A 229 13.86 0.10 -6.25
C ILE A 229 14.38 -0.53 -4.97
N ILE A 230 15.50 -0.01 -4.48
CA ILE A 230 16.10 -0.37 -3.19
C ILE A 230 16.15 0.85 -2.27
N THR A 231 15.85 0.66 -0.99
CA THR A 231 15.84 1.73 0.01
C THR A 231 16.32 1.20 1.35
N HIS A 232 17.11 2.01 2.07
CA HIS A 232 17.47 1.76 3.47
C HIS A 232 16.57 2.62 4.37
N PRO A 233 15.50 2.08 4.99
CA PRO A 233 14.50 2.88 5.71
C PRO A 233 15.06 3.71 6.85
N ALA A 234 16.02 3.19 7.62
CA ALA A 234 16.58 3.87 8.78
C ALA A 234 17.31 5.18 8.42
N SER A 235 17.95 5.27 7.25
CA SER A 235 18.68 6.48 6.81
C SER A 235 17.90 7.36 5.84
N THR A 236 16.67 6.98 5.44
CA THR A 236 15.88 7.70 4.45
C THR A 236 14.47 8.01 4.96
N THR A 237 13.52 7.11 4.76
CA THR A 237 12.10 7.31 5.07
C THR A 237 11.80 7.53 6.55
N HIS A 238 12.66 7.04 7.44
CA HIS A 238 12.48 7.09 8.90
C HIS A 238 13.67 7.72 9.63
N GLN A 239 14.55 8.43 8.92
CA GLN A 239 15.75 9.06 9.48
C GLN A 239 15.46 10.09 10.59
N GLN A 240 14.22 10.55 10.69
CA GLN A 240 13.80 11.53 11.72
C GLN A 240 13.48 10.85 13.06
N LEU A 241 13.28 9.52 13.06
CA LEU A 241 12.94 8.78 14.26
C LEU A 241 14.18 8.47 15.10
N PRO A 242 14.14 8.64 16.42
CA PRO A 242 15.19 8.19 17.30
C PRO A 242 15.28 6.66 17.32
N ALA A 243 16.43 6.12 17.73
CA ALA A 243 16.72 4.68 17.66
C ALA A 243 15.69 3.78 18.37
N ASN A 244 15.14 4.24 19.50
CA ASN A 244 14.08 3.52 20.22
C ASN A 244 12.76 3.44 19.44
N GLU A 245 12.40 4.48 18.70
CA GLU A 245 11.20 4.50 17.86
C GLU A 245 11.40 3.69 16.59
N LEU A 246 12.59 3.75 15.97
CA LEU A 246 12.95 2.85 14.86
C LEU A 246 12.82 1.38 15.29
N ALA A 247 13.36 1.02 16.44
CA ALA A 247 13.26 -0.34 16.98
C ALA A 247 11.80 -0.75 17.26
N ALA A 248 11.00 0.15 17.86
CA ALA A 248 9.55 -0.08 18.08
C ALA A 248 8.77 -0.23 16.75
N ALA A 249 9.20 0.47 15.72
CA ALA A 249 8.67 0.34 14.37
C ALA A 249 9.21 -0.90 13.60
N GLY A 250 10.07 -1.73 14.22
CA GLY A 250 10.67 -2.90 13.60
C GLY A 250 11.67 -2.56 12.48
N ILE A 251 12.29 -1.38 12.56
CA ILE A 251 13.27 -0.91 11.57
C ILE A 251 14.64 -1.01 12.20
N SER A 252 15.37 -2.07 11.87
CA SER A 252 16.75 -2.26 12.31
C SER A 252 17.74 -1.49 11.43
N PRO A 253 18.97 -1.22 11.91
CA PRO A 253 20.02 -0.61 11.10
C PRO A 253 20.41 -1.42 9.86
N GLY A 254 20.18 -2.72 9.85
CA GLY A 254 20.45 -3.62 8.72
C GLY A 254 19.25 -3.86 7.79
N LEU A 255 18.11 -3.19 8.01
CA LEU A 255 16.90 -3.41 7.22
C LEU A 255 17.01 -2.74 5.85
N ILE A 256 16.81 -3.54 4.80
CA ILE A 256 16.72 -3.07 3.41
C ILE A 256 15.33 -3.41 2.88
N ARG A 257 14.68 -2.45 2.21
CA ARG A 257 13.40 -2.65 1.52
C ARG A 257 13.60 -2.66 0.02
N LEU A 258 13.00 -3.64 -0.65
CA LEU A 258 12.93 -3.73 -2.10
C LEU A 258 11.49 -3.52 -2.59
N SER A 259 11.34 -2.75 -3.66
CA SER A 259 10.15 -2.74 -4.50
C SER A 259 10.56 -3.32 -5.84
N ILE A 260 10.19 -4.56 -6.07
CA ILE A 260 10.63 -5.33 -7.24
C ILE A 260 9.82 -4.90 -8.46
N GLY A 261 10.53 -4.62 -9.54
CA GLY A 261 10.00 -4.17 -10.83
C GLY A 261 9.69 -5.32 -11.80
N LEU A 262 9.73 -4.97 -13.08
CA LEU A 262 9.38 -5.86 -14.19
C LEU A 262 10.60 -6.36 -14.97
N GLU A 263 11.80 -6.06 -14.51
CA GLU A 263 13.05 -6.57 -15.07
C GLU A 263 13.10 -8.10 -14.98
N ASN A 264 14.01 -8.72 -15.71
CA ASN A 264 14.23 -10.14 -15.57
C ASN A 264 14.67 -10.47 -14.14
N ALA A 265 13.99 -11.41 -13.48
CA ALA A 265 14.26 -11.73 -12.08
C ALA A 265 15.67 -12.29 -11.85
N ASP A 266 16.25 -13.01 -12.82
CA ASP A 266 17.60 -13.55 -12.70
C ASP A 266 18.65 -12.44 -12.76
N ASP A 267 18.41 -11.38 -13.54
CA ASP A 267 19.28 -10.20 -13.56
C ASP A 267 19.24 -9.46 -12.22
N LEU A 268 18.05 -9.29 -11.62
CA LEU A 268 17.90 -8.71 -10.28
C LEU A 268 18.61 -9.52 -9.20
N ILE A 269 18.50 -10.85 -9.27
CA ILE A 269 19.19 -11.77 -8.37
C ILE A 269 20.71 -11.68 -8.53
N ASN A 270 21.20 -11.60 -9.76
CA ASN A 270 22.63 -11.46 -10.03
C ASN A 270 23.16 -10.13 -9.50
N ASP A 271 22.42 -9.04 -9.66
CA ASP A 271 22.80 -7.73 -9.14
C ASP A 271 22.90 -7.72 -7.61
N LEU A 272 21.89 -8.27 -6.92
CA LEU A 272 21.92 -8.44 -5.46
C LEU A 272 23.04 -9.37 -5.00
N LYS A 273 23.31 -10.44 -5.73
CA LYS A 273 24.40 -11.39 -5.42
C LYS A 273 25.77 -10.72 -5.48
N GLU A 274 25.98 -9.84 -6.45
CA GLU A 274 27.23 -9.06 -6.54
C GLU A 274 27.31 -8.02 -5.43
N ALA A 275 26.22 -7.33 -5.13
CA ALA A 275 26.17 -6.30 -4.07
C ALA A 275 26.31 -6.87 -2.65
N LEU A 276 25.97 -8.14 -2.45
CA LEU A 276 26.10 -8.86 -1.18
C LEU A 276 27.47 -9.57 -1.01
N LYS A 277 28.42 -9.44 -1.95
CA LYS A 277 29.77 -9.98 -1.78
C LYS A 277 30.57 -9.26 -0.68
#